data_2b4ee01a605a18991ebaf3aca8ed7735
#
_entry.id   2b4ee01a605a18991ebaf3aca8ed7735
#
_cell.length_a   1.000
_cell.length_b   1.000
_cell.length_c   1.000
_cell.angle_alpha   90.00
_cell.angle_beta   90.00
_cell.angle_gamma   90.00
#
_symmetry.space_group_name_H-M   'P 1'
#
loop_
_entity.id
_entity.type
_entity.pdbx_description
1 polymer ?
#
loop_
_entity_poly.entity_id
_entity_poly.type
_entity_poly.pdbx_seq_one_letter_code
_entity_poly.pdbx_strand_id
1 'polypeptide(L)'
;CTYRGHHHTLARGASMTGVLGELMGRDCGLLRGKGGSMHLTSAEHGVMGSYAIIGAHLPIAAGAAWSAQYRGTDQVSVCFFGDGTTNIGAFHEALNLASVWKLPVVFVCENNLYMEYTPIGDVTAVEHPAADRAGGYGLDPIIVDGNDPDAVYRTAQAAIARARAGDG
;
A
#
# COMPACT_ATOMS: atom_id res chain seq x y z
N CYS A 1 -2.84 -2.43 2.32
CA CYS A 1 -1.97 -3.34 1.55
C CYS A 1 -2.77 -4.47 0.92
N THR A 2 -2.14 -5.28 0.06
CA THR A 2 -2.72 -6.50 -0.51
C THR A 2 -2.86 -7.60 0.56
N TYR A 3 -3.34 -8.77 0.15
CA TYR A 3 -3.55 -9.95 1.01
C TYR A 3 -2.28 -10.51 1.70
N ARG A 4 -1.09 -9.97 1.42
CA ARG A 4 0.18 -10.34 2.07
C ARG A 4 0.60 -9.36 3.18
N GLY A 5 -0.36 -8.86 3.95
CA GLY A 5 -0.17 -7.80 4.94
C GLY A 5 0.43 -8.20 6.29
N HIS A 6 0.86 -9.46 6.47
CA HIS A 6 1.31 -9.98 7.76
C HIS A 6 2.49 -9.20 8.36
N HIS A 7 3.56 -9.05 7.59
CA HIS A 7 4.76 -8.34 8.04
C HIS A 7 4.50 -6.83 8.23
N HIS A 8 3.68 -6.20 7.38
CA HIS A 8 3.27 -4.81 7.57
C HIS A 8 2.50 -4.63 8.88
N THR A 9 1.59 -5.56 9.19
CA THR A 9 0.79 -5.53 10.42
C THR A 9 1.67 -5.67 11.67
N LEU A 10 2.62 -6.62 11.64
CA LEU A 10 3.59 -6.81 12.73
C LEU A 10 4.53 -5.61 12.87
N ALA A 11 5.03 -5.07 11.76
CA ALA A 11 5.92 -3.90 11.76
C ALA A 11 5.25 -2.65 12.34
N ARG A 12 3.92 -2.56 12.23
CA ARG A 12 3.14 -1.48 12.86
C ARG A 12 2.91 -1.69 14.36
N GLY A 13 3.30 -2.81 14.92
CA GLY A 13 3.24 -3.09 16.36
C GLY A 13 2.07 -3.99 16.79
N ALA A 14 1.28 -4.53 15.86
CA ALA A 14 0.27 -5.52 16.21
C ALA A 14 0.92 -6.76 16.84
N SER A 15 0.28 -7.33 17.87
CA SER A 15 0.87 -8.46 18.58
C SER A 15 0.95 -9.72 17.73
N MET A 16 2.05 -10.47 17.87
CA MET A 16 2.21 -11.78 17.22
C MET A 16 1.06 -12.73 17.59
N THR A 17 0.61 -12.72 18.84
CA THR A 17 -0.53 -13.52 19.32
C THR A 17 -1.80 -13.15 18.57
N GLY A 18 -2.06 -11.85 18.38
CA GLY A 18 -3.23 -11.36 17.64
C GLY A 18 -3.20 -11.77 16.17
N VAL A 19 -2.04 -11.65 15.51
CA VAL A 19 -1.87 -12.06 14.11
C VAL A 19 -2.02 -13.57 13.97
N LEU A 20 -1.31 -14.38 14.77
CA LEU A 20 -1.42 -15.84 14.71
C LEU A 20 -2.83 -16.33 15.11
N GLY A 21 -3.43 -15.71 16.12
CA GLY A 21 -4.80 -16.01 16.52
C GLY A 21 -5.79 -15.79 15.37
N GLU A 22 -5.61 -14.71 14.59
CA GLU A 22 -6.44 -14.43 13.42
C GLU A 22 -6.27 -15.48 12.32
N LEU A 23 -5.01 -15.85 12.01
CA LEU A 23 -4.72 -16.90 11.02
C LEU A 23 -5.33 -18.26 11.41
N MET A 24 -5.39 -18.54 12.71
CA MET A 24 -5.92 -19.78 13.25
C MET A 24 -7.43 -19.73 13.52
N GLY A 25 -8.12 -18.64 13.19
CA GLY A 25 -9.56 -18.48 13.42
C GLY A 25 -9.93 -18.42 14.91
N ARG A 26 -9.06 -17.87 15.76
CA ARG A 26 -9.28 -17.80 17.21
C ARG A 26 -9.86 -16.46 17.64
N ASP A 27 -10.61 -16.46 18.74
CA ASP A 27 -11.21 -15.24 19.30
C ASP A 27 -10.15 -14.22 19.79
N CYS A 28 -8.94 -14.68 20.13
CA CYS A 28 -7.81 -13.80 20.45
C CYS A 28 -7.17 -13.13 19.22
N GLY A 29 -7.64 -13.44 18.01
CA GLY A 29 -7.18 -12.82 16.77
C GLY A 29 -7.59 -11.35 16.68
N LEU A 30 -6.87 -10.58 15.84
CA LEU A 30 -7.11 -9.13 15.63
C LEU A 30 -8.56 -8.79 15.26
N LEU A 31 -9.21 -9.69 14.54
CA LEU A 31 -10.63 -9.60 14.11
C LEU A 31 -11.47 -10.75 14.66
N ARG A 32 -11.05 -11.32 15.78
CA ARG A 32 -11.69 -12.48 16.42
C ARG A 32 -11.80 -13.70 15.49
N GLY A 33 -10.76 -13.90 14.68
CA GLY A 33 -10.68 -15.02 13.75
C GLY A 33 -11.61 -14.94 12.54
N LYS A 34 -12.23 -13.79 12.26
CA LYS A 34 -13.20 -13.63 11.17
C LYS A 34 -12.58 -13.19 9.84
N GLY A 35 -11.46 -12.47 9.90
CA GLY A 35 -10.78 -11.97 8.70
C GLY A 35 -9.83 -12.99 8.08
N GLY A 36 -9.15 -13.76 8.90
CA GLY A 36 -8.13 -14.71 8.48
C GLY A 36 -6.88 -14.02 7.89
N SER A 37 -6.12 -14.79 7.12
CA SER A 37 -4.81 -14.38 6.58
C SER A 37 -4.88 -13.15 5.66
N MET A 38 -5.93 -13.02 4.87
CA MET A 38 -6.02 -12.03 3.80
C MET A 38 -6.65 -10.69 4.21
N HIS A 39 -7.18 -10.59 5.44
CA HIS A 39 -7.94 -9.42 5.88
C HIS A 39 -7.48 -8.85 7.22
N LEU A 40 -6.17 -8.90 7.47
CA LEU A 40 -5.60 -8.35 8.70
C LEU A 40 -5.87 -6.85 8.81
N THR A 41 -6.43 -6.44 9.93
CA THR A 41 -6.74 -5.03 10.22
C THR A 41 -6.45 -4.75 11.68
N SER A 42 -5.86 -3.62 11.98
CA SER A 42 -5.61 -3.14 13.34
C SER A 42 -5.63 -1.61 13.36
N ALA A 43 -6.81 -1.03 13.52
CA ALA A 43 -6.97 0.42 13.54
C ALA A 43 -6.14 1.09 14.63
N GLU A 44 -6.00 0.45 15.78
CA GLU A 44 -5.16 0.88 16.91
C GLU A 44 -3.70 1.11 16.48
N HIS A 45 -3.18 0.25 15.59
CA HIS A 45 -1.81 0.35 15.07
C HIS A 45 -1.73 1.07 13.72
N GLY A 46 -2.83 1.69 13.26
CA GLY A 46 -2.90 2.37 11.96
C GLY A 46 -2.85 1.43 10.76
N VAL A 47 -3.17 0.14 10.95
CA VAL A 47 -3.30 -0.83 9.87
C VAL A 47 -4.74 -0.82 9.39
N MET A 48 -5.00 -0.10 8.31
CA MET A 48 -6.35 0.08 7.75
C MET A 48 -6.88 -1.17 7.04
N GLY A 49 -6.04 -2.14 6.80
CA GLY A 49 -6.43 -3.46 6.32
C GLY A 49 -5.52 -4.03 5.23
N SER A 50 -5.57 -5.35 5.13
CA SER A 50 -5.16 -6.09 3.95
C SER A 50 -6.40 -6.57 3.18
N TYR A 51 -6.29 -6.57 1.86
CA TYR A 51 -7.44 -6.74 0.99
C TYR A 51 -7.18 -7.86 -0.03
N ALA A 52 -8.12 -8.80 -0.12
CA ALA A 52 -8.08 -9.85 -1.14
C ALA A 52 -8.48 -9.32 -2.52
N ILE A 53 -9.32 -8.27 -2.56
CA ILE A 53 -9.71 -7.64 -3.83
C ILE A 53 -8.58 -6.73 -4.28
N ILE A 54 -7.86 -7.17 -5.31
CA ILE A 54 -6.69 -6.47 -5.83
C ILE A 54 -7.09 -5.08 -6.36
N GLY A 55 -6.34 -4.07 -5.97
CA GLY A 55 -6.58 -2.68 -6.37
C GLY A 55 -7.57 -1.91 -5.49
N ALA A 56 -8.47 -2.57 -4.78
CA ALA A 56 -9.49 -1.90 -3.94
C ALA A 56 -8.88 -1.04 -2.83
N HIS A 57 -7.72 -1.40 -2.34
CA HIS A 57 -7.04 -0.67 -1.25
C HIS A 57 -6.39 0.64 -1.70
N LEU A 58 -6.18 0.88 -3.00
CA LEU A 58 -5.60 2.14 -3.48
C LEU A 58 -6.56 3.33 -3.27
N PRO A 59 -7.82 3.29 -3.74
CA PRO A 59 -8.78 4.37 -3.45
C PRO A 59 -9.10 4.48 -1.95
N ILE A 60 -9.06 3.38 -1.19
CA ILE A 60 -9.20 3.42 0.28
C ILE A 60 -8.03 4.19 0.91
N ALA A 61 -6.80 3.95 0.45
CA ALA A 61 -5.62 4.67 0.93
C ALA A 61 -5.69 6.18 0.57
N ALA A 62 -6.15 6.50 -0.64
CA ALA A 62 -6.40 7.88 -1.05
C ALA A 62 -7.47 8.54 -0.15
N GLY A 63 -8.55 7.83 0.17
CA GLY A 63 -9.59 8.30 1.09
C GLY A 63 -9.07 8.53 2.52
N ALA A 64 -8.19 7.65 3.02
CA ALA A 64 -7.54 7.83 4.32
C ALA A 64 -6.63 9.08 4.32
N ALA A 65 -5.87 9.29 3.25
CA ALA A 65 -5.03 10.48 3.08
C ALA A 65 -5.88 11.75 2.98
N TRP A 66 -6.97 11.70 2.22
CA TRP A 66 -7.92 12.82 2.16
C TRP A 66 -8.51 13.13 3.54
N SER A 67 -8.88 12.13 4.32
CA SER A 67 -9.36 12.32 5.70
C SER A 67 -8.30 13.01 6.58
N ALA A 68 -7.03 12.62 6.46
CA ALA A 68 -5.92 13.25 7.19
C ALA A 68 -5.78 14.74 6.80
N GLN A 69 -5.77 15.02 5.51
CA GLN A 69 -5.70 16.38 4.96
C GLN A 69 -6.90 17.25 5.41
N TYR A 70 -8.13 16.72 5.28
CA TYR A 70 -9.35 17.41 5.69
C TYR A 70 -9.37 17.76 7.18
N ARG A 71 -8.82 16.87 8.01
CA ARG A 71 -8.74 17.05 9.47
C ARG A 71 -7.53 17.87 9.91
N GLY A 72 -6.65 18.28 9.00
CA GLY A 72 -5.45 19.04 9.29
C GLY A 72 -4.45 18.29 10.17
N THR A 73 -4.36 16.96 10.02
CA THR A 73 -3.38 16.14 10.74
C THR A 73 -2.13 15.92 9.89
N ASP A 74 -1.02 15.52 10.54
CA ASP A 74 0.26 15.21 9.87
C ASP A 74 0.37 13.74 9.41
N GLN A 75 -0.75 13.02 9.44
CA GLN A 75 -0.81 11.62 9.05
C GLN A 75 -0.56 11.46 7.55
N VAL A 76 0.22 10.44 7.21
CA VAL A 76 0.48 10.02 5.81
C VAL A 76 -0.04 8.60 5.64
N SER A 77 -0.76 8.37 4.55
CA SER A 77 -1.19 7.04 4.16
C SER A 77 -0.09 6.37 3.34
N VAL A 78 0.30 5.15 3.70
CA VAL A 78 1.24 4.34 2.90
C VAL A 78 0.51 3.14 2.35
N CYS A 79 0.48 3.00 1.04
CA CYS A 79 -0.26 1.96 0.33
C CYS A 79 0.68 1.02 -0.41
N PHE A 80 0.78 -0.23 0.05
CA PHE A 80 1.57 -1.27 -0.60
C PHE A 80 0.68 -2.08 -1.55
N PHE A 81 1.15 -2.31 -2.78
CA PHE A 81 0.44 -3.07 -3.81
C PHE A 81 1.42 -3.80 -4.73
N GLY A 82 0.97 -4.88 -5.36
CA GLY A 82 1.79 -5.64 -6.31
C GLY A 82 1.77 -5.04 -7.71
N ASP A 83 2.77 -5.39 -8.52
CA ASP A 83 2.94 -4.97 -9.91
C ASP A 83 1.71 -5.27 -10.79
N GLY A 84 1.08 -6.44 -10.64
CA GLY A 84 -0.16 -6.77 -11.36
C GLY A 84 -1.34 -5.84 -11.08
N THR A 85 -1.34 -5.15 -9.94
CA THR A 85 -2.38 -4.17 -9.58
C THR A 85 -2.42 -2.99 -10.57
N THR A 86 -1.33 -2.70 -11.24
CA THR A 86 -1.24 -1.57 -12.18
C THR A 86 -2.10 -1.72 -13.43
N ASN A 87 -2.61 -2.93 -13.70
CA ASN A 87 -3.49 -3.22 -14.83
C ASN A 87 -4.99 -3.03 -14.51
N ILE A 88 -5.34 -2.60 -13.29
CA ILE A 88 -6.72 -2.43 -12.84
C ILE A 88 -7.10 -0.95 -12.87
N GLY A 89 -8.34 -0.63 -13.30
CA GLY A 89 -8.83 0.75 -13.37
C GLY A 89 -8.67 1.54 -12.08
N ALA A 90 -8.91 0.92 -10.92
CA ALA A 90 -8.76 1.55 -9.61
C ALA A 90 -7.33 2.09 -9.32
N PHE A 91 -6.29 1.48 -9.90
CA PHE A 91 -4.92 2.02 -9.83
C PHE A 91 -4.86 3.41 -10.49
N HIS A 92 -5.33 3.49 -11.72
CA HIS A 92 -5.30 4.72 -12.50
C HIS A 92 -6.14 5.84 -11.87
N GLU A 93 -7.33 5.49 -11.42
CA GLU A 93 -8.25 6.42 -10.76
C GLU A 93 -7.69 6.94 -9.42
N ALA A 94 -7.13 6.06 -8.59
CA ALA A 94 -6.58 6.44 -7.29
C ALA A 94 -5.34 7.33 -7.41
N LEU A 95 -4.42 7.04 -8.33
CA LEU A 95 -3.23 7.84 -8.54
C LEU A 95 -3.58 9.22 -9.10
N ASN A 96 -4.47 9.26 -10.09
CA ASN A 96 -4.95 10.54 -10.63
C ASN A 96 -5.62 11.40 -9.56
N LEU A 97 -6.52 10.82 -8.76
CA LEU A 97 -7.19 11.54 -7.69
C LEU A 97 -6.22 12.05 -6.63
N ALA A 98 -5.28 11.20 -6.21
CA ALA A 98 -4.27 11.57 -5.23
C ALA A 98 -3.39 12.74 -5.71
N SER A 99 -3.00 12.71 -6.98
CA SER A 99 -2.21 13.78 -7.61
C SER A 99 -2.98 15.09 -7.71
N VAL A 100 -4.22 15.05 -8.23
CA VAL A 100 -5.07 16.26 -8.38
C VAL A 100 -5.31 16.95 -7.04
N TRP A 101 -5.52 16.20 -5.98
CA TRP A 101 -5.80 16.75 -4.65
C TRP A 101 -4.55 16.90 -3.78
N LYS A 102 -3.37 16.54 -4.28
CA LYS A 102 -2.10 16.54 -3.53
C LYS A 102 -2.23 15.86 -2.18
N LEU A 103 -2.79 14.65 -2.20
CA LEU A 103 -3.06 13.91 -0.98
C LEU A 103 -1.77 13.41 -0.32
N PRO A 104 -1.68 13.41 1.03
CA PRO A 104 -0.54 12.86 1.75
C PRO A 104 -0.55 11.31 1.70
N VAL A 105 -0.28 10.75 0.52
CA VAL A 105 -0.23 9.30 0.29
C VAL A 105 1.05 8.92 -0.43
N VAL A 106 1.67 7.82 0.02
CA VAL A 106 2.82 7.20 -0.66
C VAL A 106 2.38 5.85 -1.19
N PHE A 107 2.46 5.67 -2.50
CA PHE A 107 2.17 4.42 -3.20
C PHE A 107 3.45 3.61 -3.37
N VAL A 108 3.49 2.39 -2.82
CA VAL A 108 4.65 1.50 -2.87
C VAL A 108 4.31 0.26 -3.66
N CYS A 109 4.90 0.14 -4.85
CA CYS A 109 4.76 -1.05 -5.69
C CYS A 109 5.79 -2.11 -5.29
N GLU A 110 5.31 -3.25 -4.81
CA GLU A 110 6.12 -4.44 -4.56
C GLU A 110 6.21 -5.23 -5.87
N ASN A 111 7.20 -4.89 -6.71
CA ASN A 111 7.38 -5.52 -8.01
C ASN A 111 8.17 -6.83 -7.88
N ASN A 112 7.45 -7.94 -7.84
CA ASN A 112 8.03 -9.29 -7.81
C ASN A 112 8.09 -9.96 -9.19
N LEU A 113 7.75 -9.22 -10.26
CA LEU A 113 7.74 -9.65 -11.65
C LEU A 113 6.65 -10.69 -11.99
N TYR A 114 5.73 -10.96 -11.09
CA TYR A 114 4.67 -11.94 -11.30
C TYR A 114 3.31 -11.43 -10.81
N MET A 115 2.31 -11.54 -11.66
CA MET A 115 0.91 -11.41 -11.32
C MET A 115 0.36 -12.81 -11.06
N GLU A 116 0.33 -13.23 -9.80
CA GLU A 116 0.04 -14.59 -9.35
C GLU A 116 1.02 -15.61 -9.98
N TYR A 117 0.61 -16.35 -10.98
CA TYR A 117 1.45 -17.34 -11.69
C TYR A 117 1.92 -16.86 -13.06
N THR A 118 1.50 -15.65 -13.48
CA THR A 118 1.80 -15.12 -14.80
C THR A 118 2.95 -14.12 -14.72
N PRO A 119 4.02 -14.28 -15.52
CA PRO A 119 5.07 -13.27 -15.63
C PRO A 119 4.48 -11.90 -16.00
N ILE A 120 4.92 -10.85 -15.34
CA ILE A 120 4.33 -9.53 -15.54
C ILE A 120 4.50 -9.02 -16.98
N GLY A 121 5.58 -9.36 -17.64
CA GLY A 121 5.85 -9.00 -19.04
C GLY A 121 4.88 -9.59 -20.05
N ASP A 122 4.18 -10.66 -19.70
CA ASP A 122 3.18 -11.30 -20.59
C ASP A 122 1.84 -10.52 -20.59
N VAL A 123 1.62 -9.68 -19.59
CA VAL A 123 0.34 -9.02 -19.34
C VAL A 123 0.44 -7.51 -19.14
N THR A 124 1.66 -6.96 -19.17
CA THR A 124 1.91 -5.53 -18.95
C THR A 124 2.85 -5.00 -20.03
N ALA A 125 2.42 -3.95 -20.74
CA ALA A 125 3.14 -3.43 -21.89
C ALA A 125 4.39 -2.60 -21.56
N VAL A 126 4.58 -2.21 -20.29
CA VAL A 126 5.69 -1.37 -19.83
C VAL A 126 6.65 -2.16 -18.95
N GLU A 127 7.92 -1.78 -18.92
CA GLU A 127 8.97 -2.50 -18.19
C GLU A 127 8.83 -2.36 -16.67
N HIS A 128 8.53 -1.12 -16.23
CA HIS A 128 8.34 -0.83 -14.80
C HIS A 128 6.88 -0.46 -14.52
N PRO A 129 6.01 -1.43 -14.22
CA PRO A 129 4.55 -1.29 -14.27
C PRO A 129 3.98 -0.05 -13.56
N ALA A 130 4.47 0.26 -12.36
CA ALA A 130 4.01 1.44 -11.63
C ALA A 130 4.79 2.70 -12.03
N ALA A 131 6.12 2.62 -12.11
CA ALA A 131 6.98 3.78 -12.35
C ALA A 131 6.74 4.41 -13.73
N ASP A 132 6.66 3.59 -14.79
CA ASP A 132 6.47 4.08 -16.16
C ASP A 132 5.09 4.75 -16.35
N ARG A 133 4.11 4.41 -15.52
CA ARG A 133 2.77 5.00 -15.55
C ARG A 133 2.62 6.23 -14.66
N ALA A 134 3.44 6.35 -13.62
CA ALA A 134 3.33 7.41 -12.62
C ALA A 134 3.48 8.81 -13.22
N GLY A 135 4.38 8.98 -14.19
CA GLY A 135 4.58 10.24 -14.90
C GLY A 135 3.34 10.76 -15.62
N GLY A 136 2.43 9.87 -16.05
CA GLY A 136 1.16 10.24 -16.65
C GLY A 136 0.19 10.96 -15.70
N TYR A 137 0.43 10.87 -14.40
CA TYR A 137 -0.35 11.55 -13.35
C TYR A 137 0.43 12.71 -12.72
N GLY A 138 1.61 13.06 -13.25
CA GLY A 138 2.45 14.10 -12.67
C GLY A 138 3.17 13.69 -11.40
N LEU A 139 3.30 12.39 -11.14
CA LEU A 139 4.05 11.84 -10.02
C LEU A 139 5.49 11.55 -10.42
N ASP A 140 6.42 11.75 -9.50
CA ASP A 140 7.84 11.44 -9.69
C ASP A 140 8.14 10.03 -9.17
N PRO A 141 8.30 9.02 -10.05
CA PRO A 141 8.56 7.66 -9.61
C PRO A 141 10.00 7.50 -9.13
N ILE A 142 10.19 6.68 -8.11
CA ILE A 142 11.51 6.27 -7.63
C ILE A 142 11.58 4.75 -7.71
N ILE A 143 12.59 4.24 -8.42
CA ILE A 143 12.88 2.81 -8.48
C ILE A 143 14.02 2.53 -7.51
N VAL A 144 13.81 1.58 -6.60
CA VAL A 144 14.79 1.21 -5.58
C VAL A 144 14.93 -0.31 -5.52
N ASP A 145 16.13 -0.81 -5.23
CA ASP A 145 16.33 -2.23 -4.94
C ASP A 145 15.61 -2.58 -3.63
N GLY A 146 14.52 -3.35 -3.72
CA GLY A 146 13.72 -3.79 -2.58
C GLY A 146 14.45 -4.75 -1.63
N ASN A 147 15.62 -5.29 -2.04
CA ASN A 147 16.47 -6.13 -1.19
C ASN A 147 17.57 -5.35 -0.44
N ASP A 148 17.67 -4.05 -0.69
CA ASP A 148 18.52 -3.14 0.09
C ASP A 148 17.65 -2.38 1.11
N PRO A 149 17.59 -2.84 2.39
CA PRO A 149 16.74 -2.21 3.41
C PRO A 149 17.13 -0.76 3.70
N ASP A 150 18.41 -0.41 3.56
CA ASP A 150 18.87 0.96 3.81
C ASP A 150 18.44 1.90 2.68
N ALA A 151 18.47 1.44 1.44
CA ALA A 151 17.96 2.20 0.29
C ALA A 151 16.45 2.40 0.40
N VAL A 152 15.69 1.35 0.72
CA VAL A 152 14.25 1.42 0.95
C VAL A 152 13.91 2.38 2.09
N TYR A 153 14.63 2.30 3.21
CA TYR A 153 14.40 3.19 4.37
C TYR A 153 14.61 4.67 4.00
N ARG A 154 15.73 5.00 3.37
CA ARG A 154 16.03 6.39 2.96
C ARG A 154 14.98 6.92 1.97
N THR A 155 14.59 6.11 0.99
CA THR A 155 13.58 6.46 0.00
C THR A 155 12.22 6.68 0.65
N ALA A 156 11.78 5.78 1.51
CA ALA A 156 10.53 5.90 2.23
C ALA A 156 10.50 7.13 3.15
N GLN A 157 11.61 7.40 3.85
CA GLN A 157 11.74 8.58 4.72
C GLN A 157 11.55 9.87 3.91
N ALA A 158 12.22 9.99 2.77
CA ALA A 158 12.11 11.16 1.91
C ALA A 158 10.70 11.33 1.33
N ALA A 159 10.09 10.24 0.83
CA ALA A 159 8.74 10.26 0.27
C ALA A 159 7.69 10.64 1.33
N ILE A 160 7.77 10.06 2.53
CA ILE A 160 6.85 10.37 3.64
C ILE A 160 7.02 11.82 4.10
N ALA A 161 8.25 12.33 4.16
CA ALA A 161 8.51 13.73 4.52
C ALA A 161 7.90 14.70 3.50
N ARG A 162 8.04 14.41 2.19
CA ARG A 162 7.43 15.20 1.11
C ARG A 162 5.91 15.16 1.18
N ALA A 163 5.30 14.00 1.32
CA ALA A 163 3.86 13.85 1.44
C ALA A 163 3.31 14.61 2.66
N ARG A 164 4.03 14.59 3.79
CA ARG A 164 3.66 15.33 5.01
C ARG A 164 3.77 16.84 4.83
N ALA A 165 4.70 17.31 4.00
CA ALA A 165 4.84 18.73 3.68
C ALA A 165 3.73 19.29 2.77
N GLY A 166 2.88 18.42 2.20
CA GLY A 166 1.78 18.81 1.32
C GLY A 166 2.15 18.90 -0.17
N ASP A 167 3.29 18.34 -0.54
CA ASP A 167 3.75 18.35 -1.94
C ASP A 167 3.18 17.16 -2.76
N GLY A 168 2.37 16.35 -2.13
CA GLY A 168 1.68 15.24 -2.79
C GLY A 168 2.49 13.98 -2.95
#